data_4bb8fcdc0d589a31fd4fa435585aa838
#
_entry.id   4bb8fcdc0d589a31fd4fa435585aa838
#
_cell.length_a   1.000
_cell.length_b   1.000
_cell.length_c   1.000
_cell.angle_alpha   90.00
_cell.angle_beta   90.00
_cell.angle_gamma   90.00
#
_symmetry.space_group_name_H-M   'P 1'
#
loop_
_entity.id
_entity.type
_entity.pdbx_description
1 polymer ?
#
loop_
_entity_poly.entity_id
_entity_poly.type
_entity_poly.pdbx_seq_one_letter_code
_entity_poly.pdbx_strand_id
1 'polypeptide(L)'
;MFSGSGVFADGLMIALVVDGVIYLKADDSLVPLFEQEGQAPFSYKTRDSRRTLKSYWRMPERLYDEPDELAEWARHSLQAARRTGNKPKRKRS
;
A
#
# COMPACT_ATOMS: atom_id res chain seq x y z
N MET A 1 -8.61 -15.30 -9.59
CA MET A 1 -9.04 -13.97 -9.13
C MET A 1 -8.97 -13.91 -7.62
N PHE A 2 -8.44 -12.88 -7.07
CA PHE A 2 -8.37 -12.74 -5.63
C PHE A 2 -9.53 -11.91 -5.11
N SER A 3 -9.84 -12.14 -3.85
CA SER A 3 -10.89 -11.43 -3.16
C SER A 3 -10.25 -10.32 -2.34
N GLY A 4 -10.55 -9.08 -2.66
CA GLY A 4 -9.92 -7.97 -1.98
C GLY A 4 -10.75 -6.71 -2.03
N SER A 5 -10.40 -5.78 -1.16
CA SER A 5 -11.07 -4.50 -1.06
C SER A 5 -10.05 -3.38 -1.01
N GLY A 6 -10.42 -2.23 -1.53
CA GLY A 6 -9.57 -1.06 -1.42
C GLY A 6 -10.08 -0.15 -0.31
N VAL A 7 -9.15 0.51 0.36
CA VAL A 7 -9.47 1.54 1.36
C VAL A 7 -9.12 2.88 0.75
N PHE A 8 -10.06 3.80 0.75
CA PHE A 8 -9.91 5.08 0.08
C PHE A 8 -9.96 6.23 1.07
N ALA A 9 -9.17 7.25 0.80
CA ALA A 9 -9.23 8.51 1.49
C ALA A 9 -9.06 9.62 0.46
N ASP A 10 -9.91 10.63 0.52
CA ASP A 10 -9.88 11.73 -0.44
C ASP A 10 -9.94 11.23 -1.89
N GLY A 11 -10.67 10.15 -2.11
CA GLY A 11 -10.81 9.59 -3.45
C GLY A 11 -9.62 8.80 -3.94
N LEU A 12 -8.61 8.60 -3.09
CA LEU A 12 -7.40 7.87 -3.46
C LEU A 12 -7.32 6.58 -2.67
N MET A 13 -6.88 5.51 -3.32
CA MET A 13 -6.72 4.24 -2.63
C MET A 13 -5.42 4.26 -1.83
N ILE A 14 -5.55 4.10 -0.51
CA ILE A 14 -4.40 4.15 0.38
C ILE A 14 -4.04 2.78 0.93
N ALA A 15 -4.92 1.80 0.78
CA ALA A 15 -4.64 0.46 1.28
C ALA A 15 -5.43 -0.55 0.47
N LEU A 16 -4.95 -1.77 0.50
CA LEU A 16 -5.57 -2.90 -0.16
C LEU A 16 -5.72 -4.00 0.87
N VAL A 17 -6.91 -4.58 0.97
CA VAL A 17 -7.17 -5.66 1.91
C VAL A 17 -7.44 -6.92 1.12
N VAL A 18 -6.63 -7.95 1.35
CA VAL A 18 -6.75 -9.23 0.66
C VAL A 18 -6.65 -10.33 1.70
N ASP A 19 -7.66 -11.18 1.78
CA ASP A 19 -7.68 -12.32 2.71
C ASP A 19 -7.42 -11.90 4.15
N GLY A 20 -7.95 -10.74 4.53
CA GLY A 20 -7.81 -10.24 5.90
C GLY A 20 -6.47 -9.59 6.18
N VAL A 21 -5.63 -9.45 5.20
CA VAL A 21 -4.32 -8.82 5.35
C VAL A 21 -4.35 -7.44 4.71
N ILE A 22 -3.85 -6.44 5.42
CA ILE A 22 -3.84 -5.07 4.94
C ILE A 22 -2.49 -4.75 4.31
N TYR A 23 -2.52 -4.17 3.12
CA TYR A 23 -1.34 -3.69 2.43
C TYR A 23 -1.48 -2.19 2.22
N LEU A 24 -0.51 -1.43 2.71
CA LEU A 24 -0.58 0.03 2.66
C LEU A 24 0.12 0.56 1.42
N LYS A 25 -0.41 1.64 0.89
CA LYS A 25 0.21 2.31 -0.25
C LYS A 25 1.57 2.85 0.14
N ALA A 26 2.55 2.63 -0.72
CA ALA A 26 3.91 3.09 -0.47
C ALA A 26 4.51 3.66 -1.75
N ASP A 27 5.34 4.67 -1.58
CA ASP A 27 6.18 5.16 -2.66
C ASP A 27 7.63 4.88 -2.27
N ASP A 28 8.57 5.37 -3.09
CA ASP A 28 9.98 5.11 -2.86
C ASP A 28 10.45 5.61 -1.50
N SER A 29 9.81 6.66 -0.97
CA SER A 29 10.23 7.20 0.32
C SER A 29 9.76 6.35 1.50
N LEU A 30 8.68 5.58 1.31
CA LEU A 30 8.12 4.76 2.38
C LEU A 30 8.63 3.32 2.36
N VAL A 31 9.08 2.84 1.21
CA VAL A 31 9.52 1.45 1.09
C VAL A 31 10.56 1.08 2.16
N PRO A 32 11.57 1.93 2.44
CA PRO A 32 12.54 1.54 3.47
C PRO A 32 11.92 1.32 4.85
N LEU A 33 10.84 2.04 5.18
CA LEU A 33 10.19 1.86 6.47
C LEU A 33 9.57 0.46 6.56
N PHE A 34 8.94 0.01 5.48
CA PHE A 34 8.38 -1.35 5.46
C PHE A 34 9.49 -2.39 5.50
N GLU A 35 10.59 -2.15 4.81
CA GLU A 35 11.69 -3.10 4.82
C GLU A 35 12.30 -3.24 6.20
N GLN A 36 12.40 -2.12 6.95
CA GLN A 36 12.90 -2.17 8.31
C GLN A 36 12.00 -2.98 9.23
N GLU A 37 10.71 -3.03 8.92
CA GLU A 37 9.76 -3.83 9.68
C GLU A 37 9.74 -5.28 9.23
N GLY A 38 10.57 -5.65 8.26
CA GLY A 38 10.59 -7.00 7.75
C GLY A 38 9.42 -7.36 6.87
N GLN A 39 8.77 -6.37 6.30
CA GLN A 39 7.60 -6.60 5.47
C GLN A 39 7.98 -6.71 4.00
N ALA A 40 7.03 -7.19 3.20
CA ALA A 40 7.25 -7.42 1.79
C ALA A 40 6.12 -6.79 0.98
N PRO A 41 6.37 -6.50 -0.30
CA PRO A 41 5.31 -5.97 -1.14
C PRO A 41 4.25 -7.01 -1.43
N PHE A 42 3.05 -6.54 -1.77
CA PHE A 42 1.96 -7.43 -2.13
C PHE A 42 2.31 -8.18 -3.42
N SER A 43 2.10 -9.47 -3.41
CA SER A 43 2.27 -10.25 -4.63
C SER A 43 1.13 -11.25 -4.73
N TYR A 44 0.85 -11.65 -5.96
CA TYR A 44 -0.20 -12.63 -6.20
C TYR A 44 0.22 -13.51 -7.37
N LYS A 45 -0.29 -14.72 -7.37
CA LYS A 45 -0.01 -15.66 -8.44
C LYS A 45 -1.00 -15.49 -9.57
N THR A 46 -0.48 -15.49 -10.79
CA THR A 46 -1.30 -15.60 -11.97
C THR A 46 -1.12 -17.00 -12.51
N ARG A 47 -1.80 -17.29 -13.61
CA ARG A 47 -1.69 -18.61 -14.22
C ARG A 47 -0.24 -18.96 -14.56
N ASP A 48 0.49 -18.01 -15.08
CA ASP A 48 1.81 -18.27 -15.63
C ASP A 48 2.95 -17.74 -14.79
N SER A 49 2.67 -16.90 -13.80
CA SER A 49 3.76 -16.26 -13.07
C SER A 49 3.25 -15.65 -11.79
N ARG A 50 4.18 -15.01 -11.09
CA ARG A 50 3.84 -14.24 -9.90
C ARG A 50 4.02 -12.76 -10.22
N ARG A 51 3.04 -11.96 -9.82
CA ARG A 51 3.10 -10.53 -10.02
C ARG A 51 3.26 -9.83 -8.68
N THR A 52 4.05 -8.78 -8.66
CA THR A 52 4.32 -8.02 -7.45
C THR A 52 3.89 -6.57 -7.66
N LEU A 53 3.09 -6.08 -6.73
CA LEU A 53 2.67 -4.68 -6.72
C LEU A 53 3.55 -3.93 -5.73
N LYS A 54 4.58 -3.28 -6.23
CA LYS A 54 5.56 -2.63 -5.36
C LYS A 54 5.01 -1.36 -4.72
N SER A 55 3.82 -0.93 -5.12
CA SER A 55 3.16 0.23 -4.52
C SER A 55 2.38 -0.10 -3.26
N TYR A 56 2.25 -1.38 -2.92
CA TYR A 56 1.48 -1.82 -1.76
C TYR A 56 2.32 -2.79 -0.95
N TRP A 57 2.49 -2.49 0.32
CA TRP A 57 3.34 -3.28 1.20
C TRP A 57 2.55 -3.75 2.40
N ARG A 58 2.84 -4.93 2.88
CA ARG A 58 2.13 -5.50 4.01
C ARG A 58 2.31 -4.63 5.24
N MET A 59 1.20 -4.33 5.91
CA MET A 59 1.23 -3.55 7.13
C MET A 59 1.82 -4.37 8.26
N PRO A 60 2.77 -3.81 9.04
CA PRO A 60 3.29 -4.53 10.19
C PRO A 60 2.18 -4.91 11.16
N GLU A 61 2.20 -6.18 11.62
CA GLU A 61 1.13 -6.68 12.49
C GLU A 61 1.04 -5.93 13.80
N ARG A 62 2.16 -5.43 14.29
CA ARG A 62 2.15 -4.71 15.58
C ARG A 62 1.27 -3.46 15.51
N LEU A 63 1.01 -2.94 14.33
CA LEU A 63 0.20 -1.74 14.20
C LEU A 63 -1.27 -1.99 14.53
N TYR A 64 -1.71 -3.25 14.49
CA TYR A 64 -3.07 -3.56 14.92
C TYR A 64 -3.28 -3.21 16.39
N ASP A 65 -2.21 -3.22 17.19
CA ASP A 65 -2.27 -2.89 18.60
C ASP A 65 -1.73 -1.50 18.90
N GLU A 66 -1.40 -0.73 17.87
CA GLU A 66 -0.79 0.60 18.03
C GLU A 66 -1.58 1.62 17.21
N PRO A 67 -2.78 1.97 17.65
CA PRO A 67 -3.64 2.82 16.82
C PRO A 67 -3.07 4.18 16.49
N ASP A 68 -2.31 4.78 17.40
CA ASP A 68 -1.72 6.09 17.12
C ASP A 68 -0.65 5.99 16.03
N GLU A 69 0.16 4.97 16.11
CA GLU A 69 1.19 4.77 15.08
C GLU A 69 0.56 4.35 13.77
N LEU A 70 -0.49 3.52 13.83
CA LEU A 70 -1.20 3.14 12.63
C LEU A 70 -1.75 4.36 11.90
N ALA A 71 -2.27 5.31 12.66
CA ALA A 71 -2.79 6.55 12.06
C ALA A 71 -1.68 7.30 11.33
N GLU A 72 -0.47 7.31 11.88
CA GLU A 72 0.65 7.96 11.20
C GLU A 72 1.03 7.25 9.91
N TRP A 73 1.06 5.92 9.96
CA TRP A 73 1.36 5.15 8.75
C TRP A 73 0.29 5.39 7.68
N ALA A 74 -0.98 5.47 8.11
CA ALA A 74 -2.06 5.73 7.17
C ALA A 74 -1.92 7.12 6.54
N ARG A 75 -1.50 8.12 7.32
CA ARG A 75 -1.26 9.45 6.77
C ARG A 75 -0.13 9.43 5.76
N HIS A 76 0.94 8.67 6.04
CA HIS A 76 2.04 8.55 5.08
C HIS A 76 1.56 7.88 3.80
N SER A 77 0.70 6.86 3.93
CA SER A 77 0.14 6.20 2.76
C SER A 77 -0.73 7.14 1.95
N LEU A 78 -1.50 7.98 2.62
CA LEU A 78 -2.31 8.97 1.93
C LEU A 78 -1.42 9.97 1.18
N GLN A 79 -0.35 10.40 1.80
CA GLN A 79 0.58 11.30 1.13
C GLN A 79 1.23 10.63 -0.08
N ALA A 80 1.59 9.36 0.06
CA ALA A 80 2.15 8.62 -1.06
C ALA A 80 1.13 8.52 -2.20
N ALA A 81 -0.13 8.25 -1.85
CA ALA A 81 -1.17 8.16 -2.86
C ALA A 81 -1.39 9.51 -3.56
N ARG A 82 -1.30 10.59 -2.80
CA ARG A 82 -1.43 11.92 -3.41
C ARG A 82 -0.29 12.20 -4.36
N ARG A 83 0.93 11.86 -3.97
CA ARG A 83 2.09 12.10 -4.83
C ARG A 83 2.00 11.30 -6.12
N THR A 84 1.62 10.03 -6.04
CA THR A 84 1.56 9.19 -7.23
C THR A 84 0.27 9.41 -8.01
N GLY A 85 -0.84 9.61 -7.29
CA GLY A 85 -2.13 9.79 -7.95
C GLY A 85 -2.33 11.14 -8.60
N ASN A 86 -1.59 12.15 -8.14
CA ASN A 86 -1.70 13.51 -8.66
C ASN A 86 -0.67 13.84 -9.73
N LYS A 87 0.16 12.88 -10.08
CA LYS A 87 1.12 13.12 -11.16
C LYS A 87 0.38 13.36 -12.47
N PRO A 88 0.82 14.36 -13.27
CA PRO A 88 0.25 14.54 -14.60
C PRO A 88 0.45 13.28 -15.43
N LYS A 89 -0.51 12.99 -16.16
CA LYS A 89 -0.39 11.82 -17.03
C LYS A 89 0.37 12.19 -18.24
N ARG A 90 0.53 12.40 -17.85
CA ARG A 90 1.15 12.76 -18.67
C ARG A 90 1.11 12.98 -19.72
N LYS A 91 0.79 13.14 -19.39
CA LYS A 91 0.78 13.43 -20.01
C LYS A 91 0.77 13.59 -20.75
N ARG A 92 0.51 13.47 -20.93
CA ARG A 92 0.42 13.61 -21.44
C ARG A 92 0.33 13.97 -21.82
N SER A 93 0.20 13.94 -22.14
CA SER A 93 0.25 14.38 -22.19
C SER A 93 0.09 14.59 -22.31
#